data_5906fd1235b84a8519205c30e7d4c6e3
#
_entry.id   5906fd1235b84a8519205c30e7d4c6e3
#
_cell.length_a   1.000
_cell.length_b   1.000
_cell.length_c   1.000
_cell.angle_alpha   90.00
_cell.angle_beta   90.00
_cell.angle_gamma   90.00
#
_symmetry.space_group_name_H-M   'P 1'
#
loop_
_entity.id
_entity.type
_entity.pdbx_description
1 polymer ?
#
loop_
_entity_poly.entity_id
_entity_poly.type
_entity_poly.pdbx_seq_one_letter_code
_entity_poly.pdbx_strand_id
1 'polypeptide(L)'
;MTRKLLTLLVSTFGLILVGAAIFAREIGIDHNVEWGAKRIVLLIVGLGIFLAGIFIGMILSWMERYQIPSKIHAHPLYVRLTRLIKEYSIVTPPIAIVLIVYVWFAGAGSWTAWPERTDYYILLARAFQKQELHLPVEPSEKLLGLADPYDPSQRIGVGEPLDFSLYRGKFYLYWGPVPALLLVPVRSDILRDISDIYLVFGFSCALFLLLTFLIVVLWERHFTFLPKWTLLLSVLLAGLSGPTAWMIGEGEIYEAAILGGQFFMMAGFVSALFLDGSSSDKINLFLTGTLWALALGTRLTLIVPIGLMLIMVAWRVWMHHSHRLADIIQRLLFLGLPMLIGFGLLAWYNQARFGSISETGFTYQLAGTHIQKHLHEVLSYRYVIQNFYNYLIAPIQFSSTFPFLVTNPGSIQPVLPFYELPGFYNAFFITGLIYSFPFLFFTLFLLKNRSRASVPERVEEQKKADLTWAVGTLSASTLSALLFLFVFFWSAMRYIADFFPTLLLISLIGYYRGYMWAKEKGRERDMAILGISAAVLSICISTALAVSEFIL
;
A
#
# COMPACT_ATOMS: atom_id res chain seq x y z
N MET A 1 -28.98 -3.60 14.35
CA MET A 1 -28.87 -4.62 13.29
C MET A 1 -27.75 -5.55 13.70
N THR A 2 -28.05 -6.80 13.93
CA THR A 2 -27.44 -7.71 14.89
C THR A 2 -26.16 -8.37 14.40
N ARG A 3 -25.26 -8.81 15.33
CA ARG A 3 -24.12 -9.72 15.12
C ARG A 3 -24.45 -10.84 14.12
N LYS A 4 -25.69 -11.35 14.18
CA LYS A 4 -26.24 -12.32 13.24
C LYS A 4 -26.18 -11.85 11.79
N LEU A 5 -26.33 -10.54 11.53
CA LEU A 5 -26.29 -10.01 10.17
C LEU A 5 -24.86 -9.92 9.62
N LEU A 6 -23.88 -9.52 10.45
CA LEU A 6 -22.47 -9.50 10.03
C LEU A 6 -21.96 -10.91 9.77
N THR A 7 -22.22 -11.84 10.71
CA THR A 7 -21.92 -13.26 10.53
C THR A 7 -22.61 -13.81 9.28
N LEU A 8 -23.87 -13.45 9.08
CA LEU A 8 -24.63 -13.86 7.89
C LEU A 8 -24.01 -13.29 6.61
N LEU A 9 -23.67 -11.99 6.57
CA LEU A 9 -23.09 -11.35 5.38
C LEU A 9 -21.70 -11.90 5.02
N VAL A 10 -20.81 -12.05 6.01
CA VAL A 10 -19.48 -12.63 5.79
C VAL A 10 -19.59 -14.08 5.37
N SER A 11 -20.45 -14.88 6.04
CA SER A 11 -20.67 -16.27 5.66
C SER A 11 -21.36 -16.41 4.30
N THR A 12 -22.34 -15.54 3.99
CA THR A 12 -23.01 -15.54 2.67
C THR A 12 -22.02 -15.18 1.56
N PHE A 13 -21.15 -14.19 1.79
CA PHE A 13 -20.11 -13.85 0.82
C PHE A 13 -19.13 -15.01 0.61
N GLY A 14 -18.68 -15.66 1.69
CA GLY A 14 -17.89 -16.88 1.59
C GLY A 14 -18.60 -17.99 0.79
N LEU A 15 -19.90 -18.20 1.02
CA LEU A 15 -20.71 -19.16 0.26
C LEU A 15 -20.88 -18.78 -1.22
N ILE A 16 -20.99 -17.49 -1.55
CA ILE A 16 -21.02 -17.02 -2.95
C ILE A 16 -19.71 -17.38 -3.65
N LEU A 17 -18.57 -17.17 -3.02
CA LEU A 17 -17.26 -17.53 -3.58
C LEU A 17 -17.13 -19.07 -3.73
N VAL A 18 -17.60 -19.84 -2.76
CA VAL A 18 -17.66 -21.29 -2.85
C VAL A 18 -18.57 -21.71 -4.00
N GLY A 19 -19.75 -21.12 -4.11
CA GLY A 19 -20.68 -21.36 -5.23
C GLY A 19 -20.06 -21.00 -6.58
N ALA A 20 -19.39 -19.87 -6.67
CA ALA A 20 -18.68 -19.46 -7.88
C ALA A 20 -17.55 -20.43 -8.27
N ALA A 21 -16.84 -21.02 -7.29
CA ALA A 21 -15.83 -22.04 -7.55
C ALA A 21 -16.44 -23.37 -8.02
N ILE A 22 -17.53 -23.81 -7.39
CA ILE A 22 -18.19 -25.08 -7.70
C ILE A 22 -18.89 -25.00 -9.07
N PHE A 23 -19.69 -23.96 -9.28
CA PHE A 23 -20.51 -23.77 -10.47
C PHE A 23 -19.84 -22.93 -11.56
N ALA A 24 -18.50 -22.81 -11.51
CA ALA A 24 -17.74 -21.97 -12.43
C ALA A 24 -17.99 -22.31 -13.91
N ARG A 25 -18.24 -23.60 -14.22
CA ARG A 25 -18.54 -24.06 -15.58
C ARG A 25 -19.96 -23.70 -16.00
N GLU A 26 -20.92 -23.95 -15.14
CA GLU A 26 -22.36 -23.76 -15.38
C GLU A 26 -22.71 -22.27 -15.56
N ILE A 27 -22.01 -21.40 -14.84
CA ILE A 27 -22.21 -19.94 -14.93
C ILE A 27 -21.27 -19.28 -15.95
N GLY A 28 -20.50 -20.07 -16.72
CA GLY A 28 -19.65 -19.59 -17.81
C GLY A 28 -18.35 -18.91 -17.37
N ILE A 29 -17.94 -19.08 -16.13
CA ILE A 29 -16.74 -18.47 -15.55
C ILE A 29 -15.48 -19.28 -15.93
N ASP A 30 -15.58 -20.60 -16.11
CA ASP A 30 -14.48 -21.46 -16.52
C ASP A 30 -15.00 -22.62 -17.38
N HIS A 31 -14.44 -22.78 -18.58
CA HIS A 31 -14.87 -23.82 -19.52
C HIS A 31 -14.18 -25.18 -19.29
N ASN A 32 -13.17 -25.24 -18.42
CA ASN A 32 -12.47 -26.50 -18.14
C ASN A 32 -13.28 -27.43 -17.26
N VAL A 33 -13.25 -28.73 -17.60
CA VAL A 33 -13.90 -29.79 -16.80
C VAL A 33 -13.12 -30.08 -15.53
N GLU A 34 -11.80 -30.01 -15.60
CA GLU A 34 -10.90 -30.28 -14.49
C GLU A 34 -10.74 -29.06 -13.58
N TRP A 35 -10.65 -29.34 -12.29
CA TRP A 35 -10.45 -28.33 -11.27
C TRP A 35 -9.00 -27.84 -11.27
N GLY A 36 -8.74 -26.72 -11.94
CA GLY A 36 -7.46 -26.05 -11.88
C GLY A 36 -7.19 -25.43 -10.51
N ALA A 37 -5.91 -25.12 -10.21
CA ALA A 37 -5.48 -24.50 -8.96
C ALA A 37 -6.29 -23.25 -8.59
N LYS A 38 -6.73 -22.48 -9.58
CA LYS A 38 -7.52 -21.24 -9.40
C LYS A 38 -8.90 -21.49 -8.79
N ARG A 39 -9.61 -22.54 -9.22
CA ARG A 39 -10.89 -22.97 -8.61
C ARG A 39 -10.69 -23.44 -7.17
N ILE A 40 -9.60 -24.19 -6.92
CA ILE A 40 -9.26 -24.69 -5.58
C ILE A 40 -8.94 -23.51 -4.66
N VAL A 41 -8.17 -22.52 -5.11
CA VAL A 41 -7.87 -21.31 -4.32
C VAL A 41 -9.13 -20.52 -4.02
N LEU A 42 -10.01 -20.30 -5.02
CA LEU A 42 -11.28 -19.61 -4.82
C LEU A 42 -12.19 -20.35 -3.83
N LEU A 43 -12.22 -21.70 -3.90
CA LEU A 43 -12.92 -22.55 -2.96
C LEU A 43 -12.36 -22.41 -1.53
N ILE A 44 -11.02 -22.48 -1.39
CA ILE A 44 -10.35 -22.38 -0.08
C ILE A 44 -10.55 -20.99 0.52
N VAL A 45 -10.42 -19.92 -0.27
CA VAL A 45 -10.66 -18.54 0.17
C VAL A 45 -12.13 -18.37 0.55
N GLY A 46 -13.07 -18.86 -0.28
CA GLY A 46 -14.49 -18.82 0.02
C GLY A 46 -14.85 -19.58 1.30
N LEU A 47 -14.31 -20.80 1.47
CA LEU A 47 -14.45 -21.59 2.69
C LEU A 47 -13.80 -20.90 3.89
N GLY A 48 -12.62 -20.31 3.73
CA GLY A 48 -11.93 -19.55 4.77
C GLY A 48 -12.76 -18.35 5.24
N ILE A 49 -13.33 -17.58 4.33
CA ILE A 49 -14.22 -16.45 4.64
C ILE A 49 -15.53 -16.95 5.28
N PHE A 50 -16.12 -18.03 4.77
CA PHE A 50 -17.32 -18.66 5.34
C PHE A 50 -17.08 -19.14 6.78
N LEU A 51 -15.98 -19.87 7.00
CA LEU A 51 -15.58 -20.34 8.32
C LEU A 51 -15.19 -19.20 9.25
N ALA A 52 -14.48 -18.18 8.75
CA ALA A 52 -14.17 -16.98 9.53
C ALA A 52 -15.44 -16.26 9.98
N GLY A 53 -16.46 -16.14 9.12
CA GLY A 53 -17.76 -15.60 9.50
C GLY A 53 -18.41 -16.42 10.63
N ILE A 54 -18.45 -17.75 10.51
CA ILE A 54 -18.97 -18.64 11.54
C ILE A 54 -18.10 -18.59 12.80
N PHE A 55 -16.76 -18.64 12.65
CA PHE A 55 -15.81 -18.63 13.77
C PHE A 55 -15.85 -17.32 14.56
N ILE A 56 -15.96 -16.19 13.88
CA ILE A 56 -16.18 -14.89 14.51
C ILE A 56 -17.48 -14.91 15.31
N GLY A 57 -18.56 -15.44 14.71
CA GLY A 57 -19.84 -15.63 15.41
C GLY A 57 -19.74 -16.55 16.62
N MET A 58 -19.02 -17.66 16.50
CA MET A 58 -18.77 -18.62 17.60
C MET A 58 -17.86 -18.04 18.68
N ILE A 59 -16.73 -17.42 18.30
CA ILE A 59 -15.81 -16.77 19.26
C ILE A 59 -16.54 -15.68 20.04
N LEU A 60 -17.30 -14.84 19.36
CA LEU A 60 -18.07 -13.77 20.01
C LEU A 60 -19.15 -14.34 20.95
N SER A 61 -19.83 -15.42 20.57
CA SER A 61 -20.81 -16.10 21.43
C SER A 61 -20.17 -16.88 22.58
N TRP A 62 -18.99 -17.49 22.35
CA TRP A 62 -18.21 -18.20 23.35
C TRP A 62 -17.61 -17.22 24.37
N MET A 63 -17.07 -16.09 23.91
CA MET A 63 -16.57 -15.01 24.79
C MET A 63 -17.67 -14.43 25.68
N GLU A 64 -18.92 -14.34 25.20
CA GLU A 64 -20.07 -13.94 26.02
C GLU A 64 -20.46 -15.01 27.06
N ARG A 65 -20.38 -16.29 26.68
CA ARG A 65 -20.81 -17.39 27.55
C ARG A 65 -19.84 -17.69 28.69
N TYR A 66 -18.53 -17.47 28.47
CA TYR A 66 -17.48 -17.84 29.43
C TYR A 66 -16.89 -16.68 30.22
N GLN A 67 -17.48 -15.47 30.15
CA GLN A 67 -16.99 -14.29 30.91
C GLN A 67 -15.46 -14.21 30.92
N ILE A 68 -14.82 -14.33 29.75
CA ILE A 68 -13.35 -14.27 29.64
C ILE A 68 -12.85 -13.01 30.33
N PRO A 69 -11.75 -13.11 31.13
CA PRO A 69 -11.35 -12.07 32.07
C PRO A 69 -11.33 -10.68 31.45
N SER A 70 -11.89 -9.73 32.20
CA SER A 70 -12.11 -8.33 31.84
C SER A 70 -10.91 -7.59 31.21
N LYS A 71 -9.70 -8.14 31.30
CA LYS A 71 -8.47 -7.56 30.73
C LYS A 71 -8.41 -7.54 29.21
N ILE A 72 -8.98 -8.55 28.51
CA ILE A 72 -9.03 -8.58 27.03
C ILE A 72 -10.19 -7.70 26.53
N HIS A 73 -11.32 -7.71 27.24
CA HIS A 73 -12.44 -6.80 26.93
C HIS A 73 -12.12 -5.34 27.25
N ALA A 74 -11.17 -5.09 28.13
CA ALA A 74 -10.72 -3.74 28.50
C ALA A 74 -9.65 -3.18 27.56
N HIS A 75 -9.11 -3.97 26.62
CA HIS A 75 -8.15 -3.42 25.66
C HIS A 75 -8.86 -2.41 24.74
N PRO A 76 -8.46 -1.13 24.75
CA PRO A 76 -9.16 -0.05 24.05
C PRO A 76 -9.38 -0.35 22.56
N LEU A 77 -8.45 -1.05 21.92
CA LEU A 77 -8.49 -1.43 20.52
C LEU A 77 -9.59 -2.47 20.24
N TYR A 78 -9.78 -3.46 21.11
CA TYR A 78 -10.82 -4.50 20.95
C TYR A 78 -12.23 -3.92 21.11
N VAL A 79 -12.47 -3.15 22.19
CA VAL A 79 -13.76 -2.50 22.44
C VAL A 79 -14.11 -1.56 21.30
N ARG A 80 -13.11 -0.86 20.77
CA ARG A 80 -13.26 0.08 19.67
C ARG A 80 -13.55 -0.63 18.35
N LEU A 81 -12.82 -1.71 18.05
CA LEU A 81 -13.02 -2.52 16.85
C LEU A 81 -14.44 -3.12 16.79
N THR A 82 -14.91 -3.70 17.89
CA THR A 82 -16.26 -4.29 17.97
C THR A 82 -17.36 -3.23 17.87
N ARG A 83 -17.15 -2.04 18.42
CA ARG A 83 -18.06 -0.90 18.27
C ARG A 83 -18.06 -0.42 16.81
N LEU A 84 -16.89 -0.20 16.20
CA LEU A 84 -16.75 0.24 14.82
C LEU A 84 -17.43 -0.73 13.86
N ILE A 85 -17.22 -2.03 14.01
CA ILE A 85 -17.88 -3.06 13.17
C ILE A 85 -19.40 -3.00 13.32
N LYS A 86 -19.93 -2.75 14.53
CA LYS A 86 -21.37 -2.71 14.78
C LYS A 86 -22.03 -1.42 14.28
N GLU A 87 -21.40 -0.28 14.50
CA GLU A 87 -21.95 1.05 14.18
C GLU A 87 -21.73 1.44 12.71
N TYR A 88 -20.67 0.92 12.09
CA TYR A 88 -20.25 1.28 10.74
C TYR A 88 -20.41 0.16 9.70
N SER A 89 -21.32 -0.80 9.94
CA SER A 89 -21.69 -1.81 8.93
C SER A 89 -22.13 -1.21 7.58
N ILE A 90 -22.46 0.08 7.57
CA ILE A 90 -22.82 0.83 6.35
C ILE A 90 -21.67 0.88 5.33
N VAL A 91 -20.40 0.73 5.74
CA VAL A 91 -19.26 0.70 4.81
C VAL A 91 -19.05 -0.67 4.14
N THR A 92 -19.78 -1.71 4.57
CA THR A 92 -19.66 -3.05 3.99
C THR A 92 -19.96 -3.12 2.49
N PRO A 93 -21.03 -2.47 1.97
CA PRO A 93 -21.30 -2.49 0.53
C PRO A 93 -20.16 -1.87 -0.31
N PRO A 94 -19.65 -0.66 -0.03
CA PRO A 94 -18.52 -0.13 -0.78
C PRO A 94 -17.25 -0.99 -0.66
N ILE A 95 -16.98 -1.60 0.51
CA ILE A 95 -15.86 -2.56 0.64
C ILE A 95 -16.05 -3.72 -0.34
N ALA A 96 -17.25 -4.34 -0.36
CA ALA A 96 -17.53 -5.45 -1.26
C ALA A 96 -17.37 -5.07 -2.73
N ILE A 97 -17.88 -3.90 -3.13
CA ILE A 97 -17.72 -3.39 -4.51
C ILE A 97 -16.23 -3.28 -4.88
N VAL A 98 -15.42 -2.66 -4.03
CA VAL A 98 -13.98 -2.48 -4.29
C VAL A 98 -13.26 -3.82 -4.41
N LEU A 99 -13.53 -4.77 -3.49
CA LEU A 99 -12.89 -6.09 -3.54
C LEU A 99 -13.27 -6.88 -4.79
N ILE A 100 -14.54 -6.79 -5.23
CA ILE A 100 -14.99 -7.39 -6.49
C ILE A 100 -14.25 -6.76 -7.68
N VAL A 101 -14.12 -5.44 -7.71
CA VAL A 101 -13.36 -4.72 -8.75
C VAL A 101 -11.88 -5.16 -8.75
N TYR A 102 -11.27 -5.33 -7.57
CA TYR A 102 -9.88 -5.81 -7.48
C TYR A 102 -9.70 -7.22 -8.05
N VAL A 103 -10.66 -8.13 -7.83
CA VAL A 103 -10.63 -9.47 -8.45
C VAL A 103 -10.65 -9.37 -9.98
N TRP A 104 -11.46 -8.45 -10.53
CA TRP A 104 -11.54 -8.23 -11.96
C TRP A 104 -10.23 -7.70 -12.54
N PHE A 105 -9.59 -6.73 -11.87
CA PHE A 105 -8.27 -6.22 -12.27
C PHE A 105 -7.17 -7.27 -12.16
N ALA A 106 -7.14 -8.08 -11.08
CA ALA A 106 -6.19 -9.16 -10.93
C ALA A 106 -6.30 -10.22 -12.04
N GLY A 107 -7.51 -10.40 -12.58
CA GLY A 107 -7.77 -11.25 -13.74
C GLY A 107 -7.54 -10.57 -15.09
N ALA A 108 -6.97 -9.36 -15.15
CA ALA A 108 -6.79 -8.59 -16.38
C ALA A 108 -8.08 -8.56 -17.23
N GLY A 109 -9.21 -8.23 -16.59
CA GLY A 109 -10.53 -8.22 -17.24
C GLY A 109 -11.23 -9.57 -17.30
N SER A 110 -10.58 -10.68 -16.94
CA SER A 110 -11.21 -11.98 -16.75
C SER A 110 -11.45 -12.25 -15.24
N TRP A 111 -12.53 -12.92 -14.90
CA TRP A 111 -12.83 -13.22 -13.50
C TRP A 111 -12.04 -14.41 -12.94
N THR A 112 -11.46 -15.23 -13.78
CA THR A 112 -10.98 -16.57 -13.42
C THR A 112 -9.54 -16.85 -13.81
N ALA A 113 -8.98 -16.15 -14.77
CA ALA A 113 -7.61 -16.37 -15.22
C ALA A 113 -6.72 -15.23 -14.73
N TRP A 114 -5.87 -15.51 -13.76
CA TRP A 114 -4.87 -14.55 -13.29
C TRP A 114 -3.60 -14.74 -14.10
N PRO A 115 -3.12 -13.71 -14.83
CA PRO A 115 -1.94 -13.83 -15.65
C PRO A 115 -0.69 -14.04 -14.81
N GLU A 116 0.18 -14.94 -15.25
CA GLU A 116 1.52 -15.10 -14.69
C GLU A 116 2.42 -14.05 -15.34
N ARG A 117 2.91 -13.08 -14.54
CA ARG A 117 3.82 -12.05 -15.02
C ARG A 117 5.22 -12.26 -14.44
N THR A 118 5.39 -12.13 -13.12
CA THR A 118 6.63 -12.45 -12.42
C THR A 118 6.37 -13.46 -11.30
N ASP A 119 7.41 -14.23 -10.93
CA ASP A 119 7.39 -15.19 -9.82
C ASP A 119 8.57 -14.98 -8.86
N TYR A 120 9.14 -13.80 -8.84
CA TYR A 120 10.42 -13.51 -8.21
C TYR A 120 10.40 -13.70 -6.69
N TYR A 121 9.35 -13.24 -6.00
CA TYR A 121 9.19 -13.51 -4.57
C TYR A 121 8.86 -14.98 -4.30
N ILE A 122 8.20 -15.66 -5.24
CA ILE A 122 7.96 -17.09 -5.14
C ILE A 122 9.27 -17.87 -5.22
N LEU A 123 10.14 -17.52 -6.17
CA LEU A 123 11.48 -18.11 -6.30
C LEU A 123 12.31 -17.88 -5.03
N LEU A 124 12.29 -16.65 -4.48
CA LEU A 124 12.99 -16.34 -3.24
C LEU A 124 12.42 -17.11 -2.04
N ALA A 125 11.09 -17.26 -1.93
CA ALA A 125 10.47 -18.06 -0.88
C ALA A 125 10.87 -19.54 -0.97
N ARG A 126 10.94 -20.09 -2.18
CA ARG A 126 11.42 -21.47 -2.43
C ARG A 126 12.90 -21.63 -2.09
N ALA A 127 13.73 -20.59 -2.34
CA ALA A 127 15.12 -20.57 -1.90
C ALA A 127 15.20 -20.62 -0.36
N PHE A 128 14.43 -19.78 0.33
CA PHE A 128 14.40 -19.77 1.80
C PHE A 128 13.93 -21.10 2.40
N GLN A 129 12.96 -21.79 1.77
CA GLN A 129 12.55 -23.14 2.19
C GLN A 129 13.70 -24.16 2.12
N LYS A 130 14.68 -23.95 1.22
CA LYS A 130 15.91 -24.73 1.09
C LYS A 130 17.08 -24.19 1.90
N GLN A 131 16.86 -23.15 2.71
CA GLN A 131 17.90 -22.44 3.46
C GLN A 131 18.95 -21.77 2.57
N GLU A 132 18.58 -21.40 1.34
CA GLU A 132 19.42 -20.70 0.37
C GLU A 132 19.02 -19.21 0.32
N LEU A 133 20.00 -18.35 0.03
CA LEU A 133 19.78 -16.90 -0.11
C LEU A 133 19.81 -16.42 -1.58
N HIS A 134 20.20 -17.30 -2.51
CA HIS A 134 20.17 -17.08 -3.96
C HIS A 134 18.94 -17.75 -4.56
N LEU A 135 18.51 -17.26 -5.71
CA LEU A 135 17.37 -17.84 -6.42
C LEU A 135 17.72 -19.26 -6.94
N PRO A 136 16.75 -20.19 -6.96
CA PRO A 136 16.95 -21.54 -7.50
C PRO A 136 16.87 -21.55 -9.03
N VAL A 137 17.59 -20.63 -9.67
CA VAL A 137 17.72 -20.45 -11.12
C VAL A 137 19.18 -20.26 -11.44
N GLU A 138 19.71 -21.05 -12.36
CA GLU A 138 21.12 -20.99 -12.74
C GLU A 138 21.30 -20.01 -13.92
N PRO A 139 22.29 -19.10 -13.86
CA PRO A 139 22.65 -18.26 -14.99
C PRO A 139 23.15 -19.12 -16.17
N SER A 140 22.82 -18.73 -17.41
CA SER A 140 23.32 -19.46 -18.58
C SER A 140 24.83 -19.30 -18.74
N GLU A 141 25.47 -20.29 -19.37
CA GLU A 141 26.89 -20.23 -19.73
C GLU A 141 27.17 -19.02 -20.65
N LYS A 142 26.21 -18.67 -21.51
CA LYS A 142 26.32 -17.49 -22.39
C LYS A 142 26.39 -16.20 -21.59
N LEU A 143 25.57 -16.04 -20.54
CA LEU A 143 25.60 -14.86 -19.68
C LEU A 143 26.93 -14.79 -18.90
N LEU A 144 27.35 -15.92 -18.33
CA LEU A 144 28.61 -15.99 -17.56
C LEU A 144 29.85 -15.79 -18.43
N GLY A 145 29.77 -16.07 -19.71
CA GLY A 145 30.84 -15.88 -20.69
C GLY A 145 30.97 -14.46 -21.24
N LEU A 146 30.04 -13.55 -20.92
CA LEU A 146 30.11 -12.15 -21.35
C LEU A 146 31.26 -11.41 -20.68
N ALA A 147 31.91 -10.51 -21.42
CA ALA A 147 32.96 -9.66 -20.85
C ALA A 147 32.42 -8.71 -19.77
N ASP A 148 31.22 -8.22 -19.96
CA ASP A 148 30.48 -7.39 -19.00
C ASP A 148 29.00 -7.77 -19.01
N PRO A 149 28.54 -8.66 -18.11
CA PRO A 149 27.14 -9.09 -18.09
C PRO A 149 26.17 -7.98 -17.66
N TYR A 150 26.66 -6.87 -17.09
CA TYR A 150 25.84 -5.74 -16.66
C TYR A 150 25.57 -4.74 -17.80
N ASP A 151 26.30 -4.85 -18.91
CA ASP A 151 26.05 -4.05 -20.12
C ASP A 151 24.88 -4.63 -20.91
N PRO A 152 23.72 -3.91 -21.00
CA PRO A 152 22.57 -4.41 -21.74
C PRO A 152 22.86 -4.71 -23.21
N SER A 153 23.80 -3.99 -23.83
CA SER A 153 24.15 -4.20 -25.24
C SER A 153 24.80 -5.58 -25.48
N GLN A 154 25.53 -6.11 -24.50
CA GLN A 154 26.15 -7.44 -24.58
C GLN A 154 25.15 -8.57 -24.28
N ARG A 155 24.04 -8.28 -23.60
CA ARG A 155 22.98 -9.26 -23.28
C ARG A 155 21.96 -9.48 -24.39
N ILE A 156 22.05 -8.77 -25.51
CA ILE A 156 21.13 -8.92 -26.63
C ILE A 156 21.18 -10.37 -27.14
N GLY A 157 20.04 -11.07 -27.12
CA GLY A 157 19.91 -12.46 -27.55
C GLY A 157 20.36 -13.52 -26.53
N VAL A 158 20.73 -13.12 -25.30
CA VAL A 158 21.08 -14.08 -24.24
C VAL A 158 19.82 -14.64 -23.55
N GLY A 159 18.70 -13.89 -23.52
CA GLY A 159 17.40 -14.39 -23.05
C GLY A 159 17.26 -14.52 -21.53
N GLU A 160 18.02 -13.76 -20.76
CA GLU A 160 18.02 -13.82 -19.29
C GLU A 160 16.94 -12.94 -18.67
N PRO A 161 16.44 -13.29 -17.46
CA PRO A 161 15.45 -12.50 -16.78
C PRO A 161 15.99 -11.12 -16.42
N LEU A 162 15.16 -10.09 -16.70
CA LEU A 162 15.49 -8.71 -16.32
C LEU A 162 15.38 -8.54 -14.79
N ASP A 163 16.17 -7.60 -14.27
CA ASP A 163 16.12 -7.15 -12.88
C ASP A 163 16.57 -8.17 -11.82
N PHE A 164 17.09 -9.30 -12.19
CA PHE A 164 17.85 -10.12 -11.26
C PHE A 164 19.22 -9.50 -10.98
N SER A 165 19.71 -9.66 -9.76
CA SER A 165 21.08 -9.29 -9.38
C SER A 165 22.00 -10.49 -9.62
N LEU A 166 22.93 -10.37 -10.55
CA LEU A 166 23.94 -11.41 -10.80
C LEU A 166 25.17 -11.14 -9.93
N TYR A 167 25.53 -12.05 -9.03
CA TYR A 167 26.74 -11.92 -8.22
C TYR A 167 27.38 -13.28 -8.00
N ARG A 168 28.69 -13.38 -8.34
CA ARG A 168 29.49 -14.61 -8.23
C ARG A 168 28.82 -15.84 -8.84
N GLY A 169 28.26 -15.68 -10.05
CA GLY A 169 27.60 -16.76 -10.77
C GLY A 169 26.28 -17.24 -10.21
N LYS A 170 25.62 -16.46 -9.37
CA LYS A 170 24.31 -16.75 -8.79
C LYS A 170 23.37 -15.56 -8.93
N PHE A 171 22.05 -15.86 -9.05
CA PHE A 171 21.01 -14.84 -9.08
C PHE A 171 20.47 -14.53 -7.69
N TYR A 172 20.21 -13.25 -7.45
CA TYR A 172 19.62 -12.72 -6.22
C TYR A 172 18.54 -11.70 -6.57
N LEU A 173 17.72 -11.33 -5.58
CA LEU A 173 16.82 -10.18 -5.67
C LEU A 173 17.38 -9.00 -4.89
N TYR A 174 17.28 -7.79 -5.46
CA TYR A 174 17.64 -6.55 -4.75
C TYR A 174 16.50 -5.99 -3.93
N TRP A 175 15.25 -6.44 -4.15
CA TRP A 175 14.11 -6.10 -3.30
C TRP A 175 14.24 -6.72 -1.91
N GLY A 176 13.56 -6.10 -0.94
CA GLY A 176 13.57 -6.59 0.43
C GLY A 176 12.95 -8.00 0.57
N PRO A 177 13.41 -8.81 1.52
CA PRO A 177 13.03 -10.23 1.63
C PRO A 177 11.66 -10.47 2.27
N VAL A 178 11.02 -9.46 2.89
CA VAL A 178 9.82 -9.65 3.72
C VAL A 178 8.64 -10.28 2.97
N PRO A 179 8.30 -9.89 1.71
CA PRO A 179 7.21 -10.55 1.01
C PRO A 179 7.45 -12.04 0.79
N ALA A 180 8.69 -12.43 0.46
CA ALA A 180 9.05 -13.84 0.32
C ALA A 180 8.99 -14.59 1.67
N LEU A 181 9.39 -13.96 2.78
CA LEU A 181 9.30 -14.56 4.12
C LEU A 181 7.86 -14.89 4.53
N LEU A 182 6.87 -14.10 4.09
CA LEU A 182 5.45 -14.40 4.32
C LEU A 182 4.99 -15.66 3.58
N LEU A 183 5.66 -16.03 2.50
CA LEU A 183 5.35 -17.20 1.70
C LEU A 183 6.09 -18.47 2.16
N VAL A 184 7.12 -18.35 2.99
CA VAL A 184 7.89 -19.53 3.48
C VAL A 184 7.01 -20.62 4.12
N PRO A 185 5.95 -20.29 4.90
CA PRO A 185 5.07 -21.30 5.48
C PRO A 185 4.15 -21.99 4.45
N VAL A 186 4.04 -21.46 3.23
CA VAL A 186 3.19 -22.01 2.17
C VAL A 186 3.86 -23.27 1.61
N ARG A 187 3.07 -24.31 1.37
CA ARG A 187 3.60 -25.57 0.82
C ARG A 187 4.21 -25.38 -0.56
N SER A 188 5.30 -26.10 -0.84
CA SER A 188 6.09 -25.93 -2.07
C SER A 188 5.33 -26.30 -3.35
N ASP A 189 4.31 -27.18 -3.27
CA ASP A 189 3.43 -27.51 -4.38
C ASP A 189 2.54 -26.31 -4.75
N ILE A 190 1.94 -25.63 -3.77
CA ILE A 190 1.14 -24.42 -3.98
C ILE A 190 2.02 -23.28 -4.53
N LEU A 191 3.26 -23.13 -4.02
CA LEU A 191 4.18 -22.11 -4.50
C LEU A 191 4.58 -22.26 -5.97
N ARG A 192 4.38 -23.43 -6.60
CA ARG A 192 4.65 -23.63 -8.02
C ARG A 192 3.54 -23.09 -8.93
N ASP A 193 2.32 -23.03 -8.36
CA ASP A 193 1.11 -22.70 -9.12
C ASP A 193 0.67 -21.25 -8.92
N ILE A 194 1.45 -20.45 -8.17
CA ILE A 194 1.16 -19.03 -7.92
C ILE A 194 2.31 -18.15 -8.42
N SER A 195 2.00 -16.89 -8.68
CA SER A 195 2.94 -15.84 -9.10
C SER A 195 2.82 -14.61 -8.20
N ASP A 196 3.64 -13.58 -8.44
CA ASP A 196 3.69 -12.39 -7.60
C ASP A 196 2.36 -11.62 -7.56
N ILE A 197 1.46 -11.81 -8.53
CA ILE A 197 0.12 -11.20 -8.55
C ILE A 197 -0.71 -11.56 -7.31
N TYR A 198 -0.49 -12.73 -6.71
CA TYR A 198 -1.19 -13.12 -5.47
C TYR A 198 -0.74 -12.26 -4.28
N LEU A 199 0.54 -11.87 -4.23
CA LEU A 199 1.05 -10.92 -3.25
C LEU A 199 0.51 -9.51 -3.52
N VAL A 200 0.52 -9.07 -4.78
CA VAL A 200 -0.04 -7.78 -5.20
C VAL A 200 -1.50 -7.66 -4.78
N PHE A 201 -2.32 -8.66 -5.11
CA PHE A 201 -3.73 -8.70 -4.73
C PHE A 201 -3.91 -8.73 -3.20
N GLY A 202 -3.17 -9.59 -2.51
CA GLY A 202 -3.22 -9.71 -1.05
C GLY A 202 -2.87 -8.40 -0.34
N PHE A 203 -1.77 -7.76 -0.73
CA PHE A 203 -1.36 -6.47 -0.17
C PHE A 203 -2.30 -5.33 -0.55
N SER A 204 -2.87 -5.32 -1.77
CA SER A 204 -3.88 -4.33 -2.16
C SER A 204 -5.13 -4.42 -1.30
N CYS A 205 -5.65 -5.62 -1.11
CA CYS A 205 -6.81 -5.86 -0.25
C CYS A 205 -6.51 -5.48 1.21
N ALA A 206 -5.36 -5.88 1.73
CA ALA A 206 -4.95 -5.58 3.10
C ALA A 206 -4.77 -4.07 3.33
N LEU A 207 -4.11 -3.37 2.40
CA LEU A 207 -3.92 -1.91 2.45
C LEU A 207 -5.26 -1.18 2.35
N PHE A 208 -6.14 -1.58 1.43
CA PHE A 208 -7.47 -0.99 1.29
C PHE A 208 -8.33 -1.15 2.57
N LEU A 209 -8.35 -2.35 3.15
CA LEU A 209 -9.07 -2.61 4.40
C LEU A 209 -8.49 -1.79 5.56
N LEU A 210 -7.17 -1.66 5.63
CA LEU A 210 -6.48 -0.84 6.62
C LEU A 210 -6.79 0.65 6.45
N LEU A 211 -6.78 1.16 5.22
CA LEU A 211 -7.17 2.55 4.92
C LEU A 211 -8.64 2.80 5.27
N THR A 212 -9.53 1.86 4.94
CA THR A 212 -10.95 1.93 5.33
C THR A 212 -11.11 2.00 6.84
N PHE A 213 -10.40 1.13 7.58
CA PHE A 213 -10.38 1.18 9.05
C PHE A 213 -9.91 2.55 9.56
N LEU A 214 -8.82 3.07 9.00
CA LEU A 214 -8.25 4.37 9.39
C LEU A 214 -9.21 5.53 9.08
N ILE A 215 -9.87 5.52 7.91
CA ILE A 215 -10.89 6.50 7.53
C ILE A 215 -12.05 6.48 8.53
N VAL A 216 -12.55 5.29 8.89
CA VAL A 216 -13.63 5.14 9.87
C VAL A 216 -13.20 5.67 11.25
N VAL A 217 -11.98 5.34 11.71
CA VAL A 217 -11.44 5.83 12.99
C VAL A 217 -11.30 7.35 13.01
N LEU A 218 -10.77 7.94 11.94
CA LEU A 218 -10.62 9.40 11.84
C LEU A 218 -11.98 10.09 11.79
N TRP A 219 -12.92 9.52 11.03
CA TRP A 219 -14.28 10.05 10.91
C TRP A 219 -15.01 9.98 12.27
N GLU A 220 -14.93 8.86 12.98
CA GLU A 220 -15.53 8.69 14.31
C GLU A 220 -14.94 9.66 15.34
N ARG A 221 -13.63 9.84 15.33
CA ARG A 221 -12.96 10.69 16.31
C ARG A 221 -13.25 12.19 16.11
N HIS A 222 -13.35 12.63 14.85
CA HIS A 222 -13.26 14.05 14.54
C HIS A 222 -14.41 14.59 13.67
N PHE A 223 -15.19 13.72 13.00
CA PHE A 223 -16.11 14.15 11.91
C PHE A 223 -17.50 13.51 11.97
N THR A 224 -17.95 13.01 13.12
CA THR A 224 -19.25 12.32 13.29
C THR A 224 -20.48 13.17 12.95
N PHE A 225 -20.36 14.49 12.94
CA PHE A 225 -21.42 15.43 12.58
C PHE A 225 -21.56 15.61 11.06
N LEU A 226 -20.68 15.00 10.26
CA LEU A 226 -20.83 14.96 8.81
C LEU A 226 -21.87 13.92 8.38
N PRO A 227 -22.54 14.11 7.23
CA PRO A 227 -23.45 13.09 6.70
C PRO A 227 -22.71 11.78 6.39
N LYS A 228 -23.31 10.64 6.71
CA LYS A 228 -22.71 9.30 6.51
C LYS A 228 -22.29 8.99 5.06
N TRP A 229 -22.93 9.62 4.08
CA TRP A 229 -22.55 9.45 2.68
C TRP A 229 -21.10 9.93 2.40
N THR A 230 -20.58 10.90 3.18
CA THR A 230 -19.19 11.34 3.06
C THR A 230 -18.20 10.21 3.41
N LEU A 231 -18.55 9.37 4.39
CA LEU A 231 -17.79 8.19 4.74
C LEU A 231 -17.82 7.14 3.63
N LEU A 232 -19.01 6.88 3.04
CA LEU A 232 -19.13 5.92 1.93
C LEU A 232 -18.32 6.35 0.71
N LEU A 233 -18.40 7.64 0.37
CA LEU A 233 -17.61 8.24 -0.71
C LEU A 233 -16.11 8.08 -0.46
N SER A 234 -15.67 8.28 0.78
CA SER A 234 -14.25 8.16 1.16
C SER A 234 -13.73 6.73 1.03
N VAL A 235 -14.56 5.73 1.35
CA VAL A 235 -14.19 4.31 1.19
C VAL A 235 -14.07 3.94 -0.30
N LEU A 236 -15.04 4.38 -1.13
CA LEU A 236 -14.95 4.16 -2.58
C LEU A 236 -13.72 4.85 -3.18
N LEU A 237 -13.46 6.09 -2.77
CA LEU A 237 -12.30 6.85 -3.23
C LEU A 237 -10.99 6.14 -2.82
N ALA A 238 -10.91 5.62 -1.59
CA ALA A 238 -9.73 4.90 -1.10
C ALA A 238 -9.44 3.61 -1.89
N GLY A 239 -10.47 2.93 -2.36
CA GLY A 239 -10.31 1.68 -3.11
C GLY A 239 -10.14 1.86 -4.62
N LEU A 240 -10.79 2.87 -5.21
CA LEU A 240 -10.92 2.98 -6.66
C LEU A 240 -10.17 4.17 -7.27
N SER A 241 -9.54 5.04 -6.46
CA SER A 241 -8.71 6.13 -6.98
C SER A 241 -7.21 5.86 -6.81
N GLY A 242 -6.40 6.60 -7.56
CA GLY A 242 -4.95 6.47 -7.55
C GLY A 242 -4.43 5.21 -8.28
N PRO A 243 -3.19 4.80 -8.03
CA PRO A 243 -2.52 3.79 -8.83
C PRO A 243 -2.89 2.34 -8.45
N THR A 244 -3.66 2.08 -7.37
CA THR A 244 -3.83 0.72 -6.82
C THR A 244 -4.46 -0.25 -7.83
N ALA A 245 -5.53 0.16 -8.53
CA ALA A 245 -6.18 -0.69 -9.53
C ALA A 245 -5.25 -0.98 -10.71
N TRP A 246 -4.50 0.03 -11.18
CA TRP A 246 -3.46 -0.10 -12.20
C TRP A 246 -2.39 -1.10 -11.77
N MET A 247 -1.86 -0.98 -10.55
CA MET A 247 -0.85 -1.88 -10.00
C MET A 247 -1.34 -3.33 -9.86
N ILE A 248 -2.62 -3.55 -9.57
CA ILE A 248 -3.21 -4.89 -9.56
C ILE A 248 -3.22 -5.48 -10.98
N GLY A 249 -3.52 -4.67 -11.99
CA GLY A 249 -3.49 -5.10 -13.40
C GLY A 249 -2.09 -5.46 -13.89
N GLU A 250 -1.05 -4.74 -13.43
CA GLU A 250 0.36 -5.08 -13.69
C GLU A 250 0.78 -6.39 -13.00
N GLY A 251 0.51 -6.52 -11.72
CA GLY A 251 0.66 -7.76 -10.97
C GLY A 251 2.09 -8.30 -10.86
N GLU A 252 3.10 -7.44 -10.93
CA GLU A 252 4.52 -7.81 -10.93
C GLU A 252 5.18 -7.64 -9.55
N ILE A 253 6.45 -8.01 -9.46
CA ILE A 253 7.25 -7.90 -8.22
C ILE A 253 7.34 -6.47 -7.69
N TYR A 254 7.40 -5.47 -8.59
CA TYR A 254 7.50 -4.05 -8.20
C TYR A 254 6.28 -3.62 -7.38
N GLU A 255 5.09 -3.99 -7.87
CA GLU A 255 3.82 -3.67 -7.26
C GLU A 255 3.68 -4.40 -5.92
N ALA A 256 4.11 -5.66 -5.84
CA ALA A 256 4.12 -6.41 -4.59
C ALA A 256 5.01 -5.75 -3.53
N ALA A 257 6.22 -5.29 -3.91
CA ALA A 257 7.12 -4.58 -3.02
C ALA A 257 6.55 -3.22 -2.55
N ILE A 258 5.94 -2.45 -3.45
CA ILE A 258 5.37 -1.13 -3.14
C ILE A 258 4.16 -1.27 -2.22
N LEU A 259 3.18 -2.09 -2.60
CA LEU A 259 1.94 -2.28 -1.84
C LEU A 259 2.19 -2.92 -0.47
N GLY A 260 3.09 -3.91 -0.41
CA GLY A 260 3.51 -4.51 0.86
C GLY A 260 4.21 -3.51 1.78
N GLY A 261 5.12 -2.70 1.24
CA GLY A 261 5.77 -1.61 1.97
C GLY A 261 4.78 -0.60 2.52
N GLN A 262 3.82 -0.15 1.69
CA GLN A 262 2.75 0.77 2.08
C GLN A 262 1.83 0.16 3.15
N PHE A 263 1.44 -1.10 3.00
CA PHE A 263 0.63 -1.79 4.01
C PHE A 263 1.30 -1.76 5.39
N PHE A 264 2.57 -2.18 5.47
CA PHE A 264 3.28 -2.19 6.76
C PHE A 264 3.54 -0.77 7.28
N MET A 265 3.86 0.20 6.42
CA MET A 265 4.06 1.59 6.83
C MET A 265 2.78 2.18 7.43
N MET A 266 1.64 2.00 6.76
CA MET A 266 0.35 2.49 7.23
C MET A 266 -0.16 1.73 8.46
N ALA A 267 0.12 0.43 8.59
CA ALA A 267 -0.21 -0.35 9.78
C ALA A 267 0.58 0.15 11.01
N GLY A 268 1.86 0.49 10.84
CA GLY A 268 2.64 1.14 11.88
C GLY A 268 2.07 2.52 12.28
N PHE A 269 1.63 3.32 11.30
CA PHE A 269 0.96 4.60 11.57
C PHE A 269 -0.36 4.40 12.35
N VAL A 270 -1.16 3.39 11.99
CA VAL A 270 -2.38 3.03 12.75
C VAL A 270 -2.04 2.73 14.20
N SER A 271 -1.02 1.91 14.46
CA SER A 271 -0.59 1.61 15.83
C SER A 271 -0.16 2.88 16.58
N ALA A 272 0.60 3.77 15.93
CA ALA A 272 1.01 5.05 16.52
C ALA A 272 -0.16 6.02 16.75
N LEU A 273 -1.24 5.94 15.98
CA LEU A 273 -2.44 6.76 16.17
C LEU A 273 -3.17 6.47 17.51
N PHE A 274 -2.96 5.28 18.08
CA PHE A 274 -3.56 4.86 19.35
C PHE A 274 -2.71 5.19 20.59
N LEU A 275 -1.64 5.95 20.45
CA LEU A 275 -0.87 6.46 21.59
C LEU A 275 -1.70 7.50 22.34
N ASP A 276 -1.96 7.25 23.62
CA ASP A 276 -2.82 8.07 24.49
C ASP A 276 -2.17 8.45 25.83
N GLY A 277 -0.88 8.15 26.02
CA GLY A 277 -0.14 8.39 27.25
C GLY A 277 -0.25 7.26 28.27
N SER A 278 -0.99 6.20 27.99
CA SER A 278 -1.20 5.07 28.91
C SER A 278 -0.04 4.06 28.92
N SER A 279 -0.17 3.04 29.78
CA SER A 279 0.80 1.93 29.81
C SER A 279 0.76 1.06 28.56
N SER A 280 -0.37 1.02 27.85
CA SER A 280 -0.54 0.29 26.57
C SER A 280 0.28 0.87 25.43
N ASP A 281 0.74 2.11 25.55
CA ASP A 281 1.60 2.76 24.55
C ASP A 281 2.86 1.97 24.25
N LYS A 282 3.43 1.25 25.22
CA LYS A 282 4.63 0.43 25.01
C LYS A 282 4.39 -0.67 23.97
N ILE A 283 3.21 -1.30 24.02
CA ILE A 283 2.82 -2.33 23.05
C ILE A 283 2.59 -1.68 21.68
N ASN A 284 1.88 -0.55 21.62
CA ASN A 284 1.64 0.17 20.37
C ASN A 284 2.96 0.66 19.75
N LEU A 285 3.91 1.16 20.55
CA LEU A 285 5.23 1.57 20.09
C LEU A 285 6.05 0.39 19.55
N PHE A 286 6.02 -0.76 20.26
CA PHE A 286 6.68 -1.98 19.80
C PHE A 286 6.10 -2.46 18.45
N LEU A 287 4.77 -2.47 18.33
CA LEU A 287 4.08 -2.81 17.08
C LEU A 287 4.43 -1.82 15.96
N THR A 288 4.44 -0.52 16.26
CA THR A 288 4.84 0.52 15.30
C THR A 288 6.25 0.27 14.78
N GLY A 289 7.22 0.06 15.67
CA GLY A 289 8.61 -0.22 15.30
C GLY A 289 8.75 -1.52 14.49
N THR A 290 8.05 -2.59 14.87
CA THR A 290 8.05 -3.87 14.15
C THR A 290 7.47 -3.71 12.75
N LEU A 291 6.32 -3.06 12.61
CA LEU A 291 5.66 -2.86 11.32
C LEU A 291 6.49 -1.97 10.39
N TRP A 292 7.15 -0.94 10.91
CA TRP A 292 8.06 -0.11 10.11
C TRP A 292 9.35 -0.84 9.74
N ALA A 293 9.87 -1.72 10.59
CA ALA A 293 10.97 -2.61 10.22
C ALA A 293 10.58 -3.55 9.07
N LEU A 294 9.36 -4.12 9.11
CA LEU A 294 8.82 -4.93 8.02
C LEU A 294 8.60 -4.10 6.74
N ALA A 295 8.15 -2.85 6.84
CA ALA A 295 8.03 -1.95 5.71
C ALA A 295 9.37 -1.72 5.02
N LEU A 296 10.44 -1.44 5.78
CA LEU A 296 11.80 -1.27 5.26
C LEU A 296 12.37 -2.58 4.69
N GLY A 297 12.07 -3.70 5.33
CA GLY A 297 12.41 -5.04 4.82
C GLY A 297 11.62 -5.48 3.59
N THR A 298 10.59 -4.73 3.22
CA THR A 298 9.83 -4.90 1.98
C THR A 298 10.32 -3.92 0.91
N ARG A 299 10.48 -2.64 1.27
CA ARG A 299 10.83 -1.55 0.34
C ARG A 299 11.71 -0.50 1.03
N LEU A 300 12.98 -0.51 0.71
CA LEU A 300 13.97 0.35 1.37
C LEU A 300 13.78 1.85 1.10
N THR A 301 13.16 2.24 -0.03
CA THR A 301 12.89 3.65 -0.36
C THR A 301 11.98 4.34 0.68
N LEU A 302 11.24 3.57 1.47
CA LEU A 302 10.40 4.08 2.57
C LEU A 302 11.20 4.57 3.77
N ILE A 303 12.54 4.47 3.76
CA ILE A 303 13.39 4.92 4.88
C ILE A 303 13.20 6.41 5.18
N VAL A 304 13.01 7.24 4.15
CA VAL A 304 12.83 8.70 4.33
C VAL A 304 11.47 9.03 4.95
N PRO A 305 10.32 8.58 4.38
CA PRO A 305 9.02 8.84 5.00
C PRO A 305 8.87 8.20 6.39
N ILE A 306 9.36 6.97 6.60
CA ILE A 306 9.32 6.32 7.92
C ILE A 306 10.21 7.07 8.92
N GLY A 307 11.38 7.55 8.52
CA GLY A 307 12.26 8.35 9.37
C GLY A 307 11.58 9.62 9.89
N LEU A 308 10.85 10.34 9.04
CA LEU A 308 10.05 11.50 9.48
C LEU A 308 8.86 11.10 10.36
N MET A 309 8.16 10.04 10.03
CA MET A 309 7.09 9.51 10.90
C MET A 309 7.65 9.11 12.27
N LEU A 310 8.84 8.51 12.33
CA LEU A 310 9.53 8.14 13.57
C LEU A 310 9.79 9.38 14.45
N ILE A 311 10.29 10.46 13.85
CA ILE A 311 10.50 11.74 14.54
C ILE A 311 9.18 12.28 15.10
N MET A 312 8.10 12.23 14.32
CA MET A 312 6.78 12.70 14.75
C MET A 312 6.19 11.85 15.88
N VAL A 313 6.44 10.52 15.88
CA VAL A 313 6.03 9.64 16.99
C VAL A 313 6.88 9.90 18.24
N ALA A 314 8.20 10.04 18.08
CA ALA A 314 9.08 10.39 19.19
C ALA A 314 8.70 11.75 19.83
N TRP A 315 8.37 12.74 19.00
CA TRP A 315 7.82 14.02 19.43
C TRP A 315 6.52 13.87 20.24
N ARG A 316 5.58 13.03 19.76
CA ARG A 316 4.33 12.75 20.49
C ARG A 316 4.58 12.09 21.84
N VAL A 317 5.49 11.12 21.91
CA VAL A 317 5.92 10.49 23.17
C VAL A 317 6.50 11.53 24.12
N TRP A 318 7.37 12.41 23.63
CA TRP A 318 7.94 13.49 24.42
C TRP A 318 6.85 14.41 25.00
N MET A 319 5.91 14.86 24.19
CA MET A 319 4.84 15.77 24.63
C MET A 319 3.93 15.16 25.70
N HIS A 320 3.65 13.86 25.63
CA HIS A 320 2.80 13.18 26.61
C HIS A 320 3.54 12.86 27.95
N HIS A 321 4.87 12.79 27.93
CA HIS A 321 5.66 12.28 29.05
C HIS A 321 6.81 13.21 29.50
N SER A 322 6.76 14.50 29.16
CA SER A 322 7.85 15.48 29.30
C SER A 322 8.45 15.60 30.72
N HIS A 323 7.79 15.07 31.75
CA HIS A 323 8.25 15.17 33.15
C HIS A 323 9.05 13.96 33.66
N ARG A 324 9.22 12.89 32.85
CA ARG A 324 9.88 11.63 33.27
C ARG A 324 10.79 11.09 32.17
N LEU A 325 12.02 11.54 32.13
CA LEU A 325 13.01 11.15 31.13
C LEU A 325 13.18 9.63 31.01
N ALA A 326 13.20 8.90 32.15
CA ALA A 326 13.31 7.44 32.14
C ALA A 326 12.13 6.74 31.41
N ASP A 327 10.90 7.25 31.57
CA ASP A 327 9.72 6.71 30.88
C ASP A 327 9.76 7.02 29.38
N ILE A 328 10.22 8.20 28.99
CA ILE A 328 10.44 8.55 27.59
C ILE A 328 11.46 7.60 26.95
N ILE A 329 12.63 7.43 27.58
CA ILE A 329 13.67 6.54 27.09
C ILE A 329 13.14 5.12 26.94
N GLN A 330 12.43 4.60 27.95
CA GLN A 330 11.85 3.27 27.91
C GLN A 330 10.87 3.12 26.73
N ARG A 331 9.99 4.10 26.49
CA ARG A 331 9.03 4.08 25.37
C ARG A 331 9.73 4.15 24.01
N LEU A 332 10.75 5.00 23.88
CA LEU A 332 11.56 5.09 22.66
C LEU A 332 12.35 3.80 22.41
N LEU A 333 12.76 3.07 23.47
CA LEU A 333 13.36 1.74 23.30
C LEU A 333 12.36 0.72 22.76
N PHE A 334 11.09 0.73 23.20
CA PHE A 334 10.06 -0.13 22.61
C PHE A 334 9.81 0.16 21.13
N LEU A 335 9.92 1.42 20.71
CA LEU A 335 9.81 1.81 19.31
C LEU A 335 11.07 1.45 18.51
N GLY A 336 12.25 1.76 19.05
CA GLY A 336 13.52 1.67 18.32
C GLY A 336 14.10 0.25 18.27
N LEU A 337 13.92 -0.57 19.31
CA LEU A 337 14.51 -1.90 19.38
C LEU A 337 14.06 -2.82 18.24
N PRO A 338 12.76 -2.95 17.89
CA PRO A 338 12.34 -3.74 16.73
C PRO A 338 12.94 -3.24 15.43
N MET A 339 13.06 -1.92 15.27
CA MET A 339 13.68 -1.33 14.08
C MET A 339 15.18 -1.66 14.00
N LEU A 340 15.91 -1.55 15.12
CA LEU A 340 17.33 -1.91 15.18
C LEU A 340 17.54 -3.40 14.87
N ILE A 341 16.68 -4.28 15.38
CA ILE A 341 16.69 -5.70 15.05
C ILE A 341 16.44 -5.89 13.54
N GLY A 342 15.43 -5.22 12.97
CA GLY A 342 15.14 -5.29 11.55
C GLY A 342 16.29 -4.81 10.67
N PHE A 343 16.93 -3.69 11.01
CA PHE A 343 18.14 -3.21 10.33
C PHE A 343 19.29 -4.19 10.47
N GLY A 344 19.50 -4.77 11.66
CA GLY A 344 20.52 -5.79 11.89
C GLY A 344 20.32 -7.04 11.04
N LEU A 345 19.07 -7.52 10.91
CA LEU A 345 18.71 -8.64 10.06
C LEU A 345 18.91 -8.32 8.57
N LEU A 346 18.56 -7.13 8.10
CA LEU A 346 18.82 -6.70 6.73
C LEU A 346 20.31 -6.56 6.45
N ALA A 347 21.08 -5.99 7.37
CA ALA A 347 22.53 -5.88 7.26
C ALA A 347 23.19 -7.26 7.19
N TRP A 348 22.76 -8.20 8.05
CA TRP A 348 23.20 -9.60 7.99
C TRP A 348 22.84 -10.25 6.66
N TYR A 349 21.61 -10.08 6.17
CA TYR A 349 21.14 -10.63 4.91
C TYR A 349 21.96 -10.11 3.72
N ASN A 350 22.30 -8.82 3.71
CA ASN A 350 23.14 -8.21 2.69
C ASN A 350 24.59 -8.72 2.78
N GLN A 351 25.15 -8.78 4.00
CA GLN A 351 26.50 -9.30 4.23
C GLN A 351 26.63 -10.77 3.78
N ALA A 352 25.62 -11.59 4.06
CA ALA A 352 25.63 -13.00 3.69
C ALA A 352 25.55 -13.23 2.17
N ARG A 353 24.84 -12.34 1.43
CA ARG A 353 24.72 -12.44 -0.03
C ARG A 353 25.87 -11.81 -0.79
N PHE A 354 26.28 -10.60 -0.40
CA PHE A 354 27.16 -9.73 -1.19
C PHE A 354 28.49 -9.40 -0.50
N GLY A 355 28.70 -9.84 0.74
CA GLY A 355 29.90 -9.50 1.51
C GLY A 355 29.97 -8.04 1.97
N SER A 356 28.84 -7.32 1.94
CA SER A 356 28.71 -5.93 2.36
C SER A 356 27.37 -5.71 3.05
N ILE A 357 27.35 -4.99 4.17
CA ILE A 357 26.13 -4.69 4.92
C ILE A 357 25.22 -3.70 4.20
N SER A 358 25.76 -2.86 3.31
CA SER A 358 25.05 -1.81 2.58
C SER A 358 24.66 -2.20 1.16
N GLU A 359 25.20 -3.29 0.60
CA GLU A 359 24.88 -3.72 -0.76
C GLU A 359 23.58 -4.55 -0.76
N THR A 360 22.57 -4.03 -1.44
CA THR A 360 21.26 -4.70 -1.56
C THR A 360 21.17 -5.64 -2.74
N GLY A 361 22.14 -5.57 -3.66
CA GLY A 361 22.12 -6.22 -4.97
C GLY A 361 21.78 -5.25 -6.11
N PHE A 362 21.38 -4.02 -5.80
CA PHE A 362 21.04 -3.02 -6.80
C PHE A 362 22.21 -2.74 -7.77
N THR A 363 23.44 -2.70 -7.25
CA THR A 363 24.65 -2.52 -8.07
C THR A 363 24.83 -3.64 -9.09
N TYR A 364 24.38 -4.85 -8.77
CA TYR A 364 24.58 -6.06 -9.60
C TYR A 364 23.35 -6.41 -10.45
N GLN A 365 22.38 -5.49 -10.56
CA GLN A 365 21.14 -5.72 -11.27
C GLN A 365 21.38 -5.82 -12.79
N LEU A 366 20.76 -6.79 -13.43
CA LEU A 366 20.71 -6.95 -14.89
C LEU A 366 19.57 -6.08 -15.44
N ALA A 367 19.71 -4.76 -15.35
CA ALA A 367 18.72 -3.79 -15.78
C ALA A 367 18.82 -3.47 -17.28
N GLY A 368 17.83 -2.72 -17.78
CA GLY A 368 17.85 -2.15 -19.15
C GLY A 368 18.92 -1.07 -19.35
N THR A 369 19.61 -0.66 -18.27
CA THR A 369 20.70 0.32 -18.26
C THR A 369 21.86 -0.21 -17.41
N HIS A 370 23.08 0.27 -17.65
CA HIS A 370 24.27 -0.16 -16.92
C HIS A 370 24.34 0.54 -15.55
N ILE A 371 23.69 0.00 -14.52
CA ILE A 371 23.56 0.64 -13.19
C ILE A 371 24.92 0.99 -12.57
N GLN A 372 25.92 0.06 -12.63
CA GLN A 372 27.22 0.28 -11.97
C GLN A 372 27.94 1.55 -12.45
N LYS A 373 27.85 1.86 -13.75
CA LYS A 373 28.50 3.06 -14.31
C LYS A 373 27.82 4.36 -13.90
N HIS A 374 26.52 4.28 -13.50
CA HIS A 374 25.68 5.44 -13.24
C HIS A 374 25.19 5.54 -11.79
N LEU A 375 25.81 4.81 -10.84
CA LEU A 375 25.40 4.85 -9.42
C LEU A 375 25.34 6.27 -8.85
N HIS A 376 26.26 7.15 -9.27
CA HIS A 376 26.31 8.55 -8.84
C HIS A 376 25.19 9.41 -9.44
N GLU A 377 24.48 8.92 -10.46
CA GLU A 377 23.38 9.60 -11.12
C GLU A 377 22.00 9.12 -10.64
N VAL A 378 21.94 8.08 -9.78
CA VAL A 378 20.67 7.52 -9.26
C VAL A 378 19.85 8.59 -8.54
N LEU A 379 20.50 9.49 -7.81
CA LEU A 379 19.88 10.63 -7.16
C LEU A 379 20.53 11.93 -7.65
N SER A 380 19.76 12.80 -8.30
CA SER A 380 20.26 14.06 -8.80
C SER A 380 19.20 15.17 -8.74
N TYR A 381 19.62 16.37 -8.31
CA TYR A 381 18.76 17.56 -8.38
C TYR A 381 18.36 17.93 -9.82
N ARG A 382 19.09 17.45 -10.82
CA ARG A 382 18.77 17.61 -12.25
C ARG A 382 17.47 16.93 -12.66
N TYR A 383 16.91 16.04 -11.88
CA TYR A 383 15.62 15.38 -12.18
C TYR A 383 14.41 16.13 -11.63
N VAL A 384 14.61 17.11 -10.74
CA VAL A 384 13.54 17.74 -9.97
C VAL A 384 12.46 18.35 -10.86
N ILE A 385 12.82 19.13 -11.86
CA ILE A 385 11.85 19.80 -12.75
C ILE A 385 11.08 18.77 -13.58
N GLN A 386 11.79 17.79 -14.12
CA GLN A 386 11.20 16.75 -14.95
C GLN A 386 10.26 15.85 -14.14
N ASN A 387 10.70 15.40 -12.96
CA ASN A 387 9.88 14.59 -12.08
C ASN A 387 8.69 15.36 -11.49
N PHE A 388 8.87 16.63 -11.16
CA PHE A 388 7.77 17.52 -10.79
C PHE A 388 6.69 17.56 -11.88
N TYR A 389 7.10 17.72 -13.16
CA TYR A 389 6.18 17.68 -14.28
C TYR A 389 5.52 16.31 -14.39
N ASN A 390 6.28 15.22 -14.43
CA ASN A 390 5.77 13.87 -14.61
C ASN A 390 4.80 13.47 -13.49
N TYR A 391 5.14 13.68 -12.22
CA TYR A 391 4.27 13.28 -11.09
C TYR A 391 3.07 14.19 -10.85
N LEU A 392 3.14 15.47 -11.20
CA LEU A 392 2.08 16.42 -10.85
C LEU A 392 1.29 16.90 -12.07
N ILE A 393 1.93 17.15 -13.22
CA ILE A 393 1.38 17.94 -14.32
C ILE A 393 1.22 17.14 -15.62
N ALA A 394 1.91 16.01 -15.81
CA ALA A 394 1.83 15.24 -17.05
C ALA A 394 0.37 14.93 -17.41
N PRO A 395 -0.11 15.36 -18.61
CA PRO A 395 -1.51 15.27 -18.97
C PRO A 395 -1.91 13.82 -19.29
N ILE A 396 -3.20 13.55 -19.16
CA ILE A 396 -3.82 12.33 -19.66
C ILE A 396 -3.70 12.34 -21.20
N GLN A 397 -3.44 11.19 -21.79
CA GLN A 397 -3.56 11.01 -23.24
C GLN A 397 -4.95 10.45 -23.58
N PHE A 398 -5.48 10.89 -24.72
CA PHE A 398 -6.74 10.40 -25.25
C PHE A 398 -6.49 9.38 -26.34
N SER A 399 -7.26 8.29 -26.33
CA SER A 399 -7.27 7.26 -27.37
C SER A 399 -8.61 7.27 -28.10
N SER A 400 -8.62 6.83 -29.36
CA SER A 400 -9.86 6.58 -30.11
C SER A 400 -10.53 5.26 -29.72
N THR A 401 -9.81 4.38 -29.04
CA THR A 401 -10.28 3.08 -28.55
C THR A 401 -10.65 3.14 -27.08
N PHE A 402 -11.59 2.28 -26.65
CA PHE A 402 -11.92 2.13 -25.22
C PHE A 402 -10.66 1.73 -24.42
N PRO A 403 -10.42 2.28 -23.25
CA PRO A 403 -11.28 3.13 -22.42
C PRO A 403 -11.20 4.64 -22.69
N PHE A 404 -10.69 5.06 -23.84
CA PHE A 404 -10.55 6.44 -24.34
C PHE A 404 -9.53 7.32 -23.58
N LEU A 405 -9.07 6.89 -22.43
CA LEU A 405 -8.02 7.52 -21.62
C LEU A 405 -6.89 6.53 -21.44
N VAL A 406 -5.67 6.96 -21.72
CA VAL A 406 -4.47 6.13 -21.53
C VAL A 406 -3.42 6.88 -20.72
N THR A 407 -2.56 6.12 -20.08
CA THR A 407 -1.41 6.66 -19.36
C THR A 407 -0.47 7.37 -20.34
N ASN A 408 0.09 8.48 -19.91
CA ASN A 408 1.14 9.15 -20.66
C ASN A 408 2.40 8.24 -20.63
N PRO A 409 3.10 8.02 -21.77
CA PRO A 409 4.32 7.20 -21.79
C PRO A 409 5.45 7.74 -20.91
N GLY A 410 5.24 8.91 -20.29
CA GLY A 410 6.27 9.61 -19.52
C GLY A 410 7.18 10.45 -20.43
N SER A 411 7.58 11.62 -19.96
CA SER A 411 8.50 12.46 -20.73
C SER A 411 9.93 12.21 -20.30
N ILE A 412 10.74 11.70 -21.22
CA ILE A 412 12.21 11.65 -21.11
C ILE A 412 12.86 12.86 -21.82
N GLN A 413 12.05 13.64 -22.55
CA GLN A 413 12.52 14.89 -23.14
C GLN A 413 12.43 16.03 -22.12
N PRO A 414 13.43 16.91 -22.05
CA PRO A 414 13.39 18.04 -21.14
C PRO A 414 12.13 18.89 -21.32
N VAL A 415 11.40 19.14 -20.23
CA VAL A 415 10.20 19.99 -20.25
C VAL A 415 10.55 21.46 -20.56
N LEU A 416 11.75 21.86 -20.19
CA LEU A 416 12.27 23.20 -20.50
C LEU A 416 13.35 23.12 -21.58
N PRO A 417 13.29 23.94 -22.64
CA PRO A 417 14.18 23.82 -23.80
C PRO A 417 15.67 24.10 -23.52
N PHE A 418 15.98 24.74 -22.38
CA PHE A 418 17.35 25.06 -21.92
C PHE A 418 17.82 24.14 -20.81
N TYR A 419 17.10 23.06 -20.53
CA TYR A 419 17.37 22.13 -19.46
C TYR A 419 17.86 20.80 -20.01
N GLU A 420 19.05 20.37 -19.60
CA GLU A 420 19.64 19.11 -20.01
C GLU A 420 19.40 18.02 -18.96
N LEU A 421 18.70 16.97 -19.33
CA LEU A 421 18.57 15.78 -18.50
C LEU A 421 19.80 14.88 -18.72
N PRO A 422 20.36 14.31 -17.63
CA PRO A 422 21.35 13.24 -17.76
C PRO A 422 20.80 12.07 -18.60
N GLY A 423 21.65 11.48 -19.44
CA GLY A 423 21.25 10.36 -20.31
C GLY A 423 20.80 9.11 -19.60
N PHE A 424 21.07 9.02 -18.29
CA PHE A 424 20.62 7.94 -17.42
C PHE A 424 19.16 8.08 -16.96
N TYR A 425 18.56 9.29 -17.10
CA TYR A 425 17.16 9.51 -16.71
C TYR A 425 16.21 8.69 -17.57
N ASN A 426 15.20 8.10 -16.92
CA ASN A 426 14.15 7.36 -17.60
C ASN A 426 12.76 7.68 -17.05
N ALA A 427 11.75 7.50 -17.89
CA ALA A 427 10.35 7.65 -17.52
C ALA A 427 9.54 6.53 -18.15
N PHE A 428 8.61 5.99 -17.38
CA PHE A 428 7.69 4.95 -17.84
C PHE A 428 6.26 5.43 -17.57
N PHE A 429 5.27 4.85 -18.17
CA PHE A 429 3.87 5.27 -18.10
C PHE A 429 3.51 6.02 -16.82
N ILE A 430 3.11 7.30 -16.94
CA ILE A 430 2.77 8.15 -15.80
C ILE A 430 1.77 9.24 -16.21
N THR A 431 0.76 9.44 -15.37
CA THR A 431 -0.19 10.56 -15.49
C THR A 431 -0.13 11.40 -14.21
N GLY A 432 0.05 12.70 -14.37
CA GLY A 432 0.20 13.63 -13.25
C GLY A 432 -1.03 13.66 -12.33
N LEU A 433 -0.77 13.86 -11.04
CA LEU A 433 -1.79 13.82 -9.99
C LEU A 433 -2.91 14.86 -10.17
N ILE A 434 -2.62 16.03 -10.77
CA ILE A 434 -3.64 17.04 -11.05
C ILE A 434 -4.76 16.48 -11.93
N TYR A 435 -4.42 15.59 -12.84
CA TYR A 435 -5.37 14.95 -13.74
C TYR A 435 -5.90 13.62 -13.17
N SER A 436 -5.02 12.76 -12.65
CA SER A 436 -5.41 11.43 -12.18
C SER A 436 -6.14 11.42 -10.84
N PHE A 437 -5.92 12.45 -10.01
CA PHE A 437 -6.53 12.56 -8.68
C PHE A 437 -6.98 14.00 -8.35
N PRO A 438 -7.97 14.59 -9.06
CA PRO A 438 -8.46 15.96 -8.80
C PRO A 438 -8.91 16.20 -7.35
N PHE A 439 -9.27 15.16 -6.61
CA PHE A 439 -9.65 15.25 -5.18
C PHE A 439 -8.50 15.79 -4.30
N LEU A 440 -7.25 15.77 -4.79
CA LEU A 440 -6.08 16.33 -4.07
C LEU A 440 -6.25 17.82 -3.70
N PHE A 441 -7.02 18.60 -4.48
CA PHE A 441 -7.21 20.03 -4.22
C PHE A 441 -7.88 20.31 -2.87
N PHE A 442 -8.56 19.35 -2.29
CA PHE A 442 -9.11 19.51 -0.95
C PHE A 442 -8.05 19.63 0.15
N THR A 443 -6.79 19.25 -0.11
CA THR A 443 -5.67 19.51 0.81
C THR A 443 -5.51 20.99 1.16
N LEU A 444 -5.92 21.91 0.28
CA LEU A 444 -5.89 23.33 0.53
C LEU A 444 -6.74 23.76 1.75
N PHE A 445 -7.79 23.00 2.07
CA PHE A 445 -8.61 23.25 3.26
C PHE A 445 -7.97 22.84 4.58
N LEU A 446 -6.82 22.16 4.56
CA LEU A 446 -6.03 21.92 5.76
C LEU A 446 -5.51 23.20 6.40
N LEU A 447 -5.28 24.23 5.59
CA LEU A 447 -4.80 25.56 6.02
C LEU A 447 -5.89 26.39 6.71
N LYS A 448 -7.18 26.01 6.58
CA LYS A 448 -8.28 26.74 7.22
C LYS A 448 -8.43 26.37 8.69
N ASN A 449 -8.32 27.36 9.56
CA ASN A 449 -8.59 27.21 10.98
C ASN A 449 -10.07 26.89 11.22
N ARG A 450 -10.32 25.96 12.16
CA ARG A 450 -11.65 25.57 12.60
C ARG A 450 -12.26 26.68 13.47
N SER A 451 -13.49 27.11 13.17
CA SER A 451 -14.27 27.95 14.08
C SER A 451 -14.66 27.16 15.34
N ARG A 452 -14.80 27.87 16.47
CA ARG A 452 -15.07 27.28 17.78
C ARG A 452 -16.44 26.59 17.83
N ALA A 453 -16.45 25.30 18.19
CA ALA A 453 -17.66 24.59 18.56
C ALA A 453 -17.76 24.49 20.10
N SER A 454 -18.97 24.44 20.63
CA SER A 454 -19.34 24.47 22.04
C SER A 454 -19.16 23.12 22.75
N VAL A 455 -17.93 22.67 22.94
CA VAL A 455 -17.57 21.45 23.70
C VAL A 455 -16.63 21.86 24.85
N PRO A 456 -16.53 21.12 25.98
CA PRO A 456 -15.59 21.42 27.06
C PRO A 456 -14.16 21.58 26.52
N GLU A 457 -13.55 22.71 26.83
CA GLU A 457 -12.33 23.25 26.22
C GLU A 457 -11.16 22.24 26.17
N ARG A 458 -10.92 21.48 27.25
CA ARG A 458 -9.84 20.47 27.34
C ARG A 458 -10.00 19.28 26.38
N VAL A 459 -11.23 18.75 26.22
CA VAL A 459 -11.47 17.58 25.35
C VAL A 459 -11.35 17.98 23.89
N GLU A 460 -11.76 19.19 23.55
CA GLU A 460 -11.65 19.74 22.20
C GLU A 460 -10.19 20.03 21.84
N GLU A 461 -9.42 20.58 22.76
CA GLU A 461 -7.98 20.82 22.59
C GLU A 461 -7.21 19.52 22.34
N GLN A 462 -7.49 18.46 23.11
CA GLN A 462 -6.84 17.16 22.91
C GLN A 462 -7.19 16.56 21.53
N LYS A 463 -8.46 16.56 21.14
CA LYS A 463 -8.90 16.08 19.81
C LYS A 463 -8.26 16.88 18.68
N LYS A 464 -8.13 18.19 18.87
CA LYS A 464 -7.48 19.09 17.89
C LYS A 464 -5.98 18.79 17.79
N ALA A 465 -5.31 18.57 18.90
CA ALA A 465 -3.89 18.21 18.96
C ALA A 465 -3.64 16.86 18.24
N ASP A 466 -4.48 15.84 18.52
CA ASP A 466 -4.39 14.52 17.89
C ASP A 466 -4.58 14.60 16.36
N LEU A 467 -5.58 15.35 15.88
CA LEU A 467 -5.81 15.53 14.45
C LEU A 467 -4.66 16.32 13.80
N THR A 468 -4.16 17.35 14.47
CA THR A 468 -3.03 18.16 13.97
C THR A 468 -1.77 17.32 13.85
N TRP A 469 -1.48 16.49 14.87
CA TRP A 469 -0.37 15.54 14.81
C TRP A 469 -0.53 14.53 13.67
N ALA A 470 -1.71 13.94 13.51
CA ALA A 470 -1.97 12.98 12.43
C ALA A 470 -1.80 13.63 11.05
N VAL A 471 -2.37 14.82 10.82
CA VAL A 471 -2.20 15.57 9.58
C VAL A 471 -0.73 15.92 9.34
N GLY A 472 -0.02 16.40 10.37
CA GLY A 472 1.41 16.71 10.28
C GLY A 472 2.24 15.50 9.89
N THR A 473 2.00 14.35 10.52
CA THR A 473 2.72 13.08 10.24
C THR A 473 2.44 12.58 8.82
N LEU A 474 1.18 12.57 8.40
CA LEU A 474 0.80 12.16 7.04
C LEU A 474 1.36 13.12 5.98
N SER A 475 1.31 14.43 6.22
CA SER A 475 1.86 15.44 5.31
C SER A 475 3.39 15.33 5.20
N ALA A 476 4.09 15.13 6.32
CA ALA A 476 5.53 14.91 6.32
C ALA A 476 5.92 13.67 5.52
N SER A 477 5.18 12.57 5.67
CA SER A 477 5.37 11.34 4.89
C SER A 477 5.13 11.58 3.39
N THR A 478 4.00 12.21 3.03
CA THR A 478 3.68 12.53 1.62
C THR A 478 4.77 13.38 0.97
N LEU A 479 5.14 14.49 1.63
CA LEU A 479 6.11 15.43 1.08
C LEU A 479 7.50 14.82 0.97
N SER A 480 7.94 14.05 1.97
CA SER A 480 9.27 13.43 1.94
C SER A 480 9.40 12.34 0.87
N ALA A 481 8.37 11.52 0.69
CA ALA A 481 8.37 10.52 -0.38
C ALA A 481 8.34 11.20 -1.76
N LEU A 482 7.54 12.26 -1.93
CA LEU A 482 7.49 13.02 -3.18
C LEU A 482 8.82 13.73 -3.47
N LEU A 483 9.45 14.35 -2.47
CA LEU A 483 10.77 14.98 -2.62
C LEU A 483 11.86 13.97 -2.96
N PHE A 484 11.82 12.77 -2.38
CA PHE A 484 12.72 11.69 -2.77
C PHE A 484 12.54 11.32 -4.24
N LEU A 485 11.29 11.17 -4.70
CA LEU A 485 10.99 10.84 -6.11
C LEU A 485 11.39 11.97 -7.06
N PHE A 486 11.38 13.24 -6.63
CA PHE A 486 11.83 14.35 -7.48
C PHE A 486 13.32 14.28 -7.82
N VAL A 487 14.14 13.70 -6.96
CA VAL A 487 15.58 13.55 -7.22
C VAL A 487 15.96 12.18 -7.79
N PHE A 488 15.00 11.25 -7.95
CA PHE A 488 15.24 9.90 -8.41
C PHE A 488 15.30 9.82 -9.95
N PHE A 489 16.19 9.00 -10.48
CA PHE A 489 16.48 8.90 -11.91
C PHE A 489 15.37 8.32 -12.78
N TRP A 490 14.34 7.76 -12.17
CA TRP A 490 13.25 7.06 -12.86
C TRP A 490 11.90 7.56 -12.38
N SER A 491 11.00 7.93 -13.32
CA SER A 491 9.61 8.23 -13.00
C SER A 491 8.66 7.17 -13.58
N ALA A 492 7.70 6.72 -12.76
CA ALA A 492 6.69 5.75 -13.17
C ALA A 492 5.42 5.90 -12.32
N MET A 493 4.25 5.49 -12.89
CA MET A 493 2.95 5.56 -12.22
C MET A 493 2.93 4.79 -10.89
N ARG A 494 3.57 3.63 -10.84
CA ARG A 494 3.67 2.81 -9.63
C ARG A 494 4.30 3.53 -8.45
N TYR A 495 5.23 4.46 -8.68
CA TYR A 495 5.88 5.20 -7.60
C TYR A 495 5.00 6.26 -6.94
N ILE A 496 3.90 6.67 -7.60
CA ILE A 496 2.86 7.49 -6.95
C ILE A 496 2.31 6.75 -5.70
N ALA A 497 2.24 5.43 -5.71
CA ALA A 497 1.79 4.64 -4.57
C ALA A 497 2.70 4.79 -3.34
N ASP A 498 3.96 5.21 -3.47
CA ASP A 498 4.86 5.42 -2.33
C ASP A 498 4.38 6.56 -1.38
N PHE A 499 3.51 7.45 -1.86
CA PHE A 499 2.94 8.53 -1.05
C PHE A 499 1.41 8.68 -1.18
N PHE A 500 0.77 7.96 -2.09
CA PHE A 500 -0.67 8.10 -2.35
C PHE A 500 -1.56 7.79 -1.14
N PRO A 501 -1.34 6.74 -0.33
CA PRO A 501 -2.17 6.47 0.85
C PRO A 501 -2.20 7.62 1.84
N THR A 502 -1.07 8.27 2.07
CA THR A 502 -0.97 9.43 2.96
C THR A 502 -1.56 10.70 2.33
N LEU A 503 -1.36 10.92 1.03
CA LEU A 503 -1.99 11.99 0.26
C LEU A 503 -3.52 11.88 0.26
N LEU A 504 -4.05 10.69 0.03
CA LEU A 504 -5.49 10.41 0.09
C LEU A 504 -6.08 10.82 1.43
N LEU A 505 -5.47 10.39 2.53
CA LEU A 505 -5.97 10.69 3.88
C LEU A 505 -5.95 12.19 4.19
N ILE A 506 -4.89 12.91 3.84
CA ILE A 506 -4.86 14.37 4.04
C ILE A 506 -5.86 15.09 3.13
N SER A 507 -6.12 14.59 1.92
CA SER A 507 -7.15 15.12 1.03
C SER A 507 -8.56 14.91 1.59
N LEU A 508 -8.83 13.73 2.16
CA LEU A 508 -10.11 13.43 2.84
C LEU A 508 -10.32 14.31 4.07
N ILE A 509 -9.29 14.47 4.91
CA ILE A 509 -9.36 15.36 6.08
C ILE A 509 -9.59 16.82 5.62
N GLY A 510 -8.91 17.22 4.55
CA GLY A 510 -9.12 18.54 3.94
C GLY A 510 -10.56 18.72 3.45
N TYR A 511 -11.12 17.74 2.74
CA TYR A 511 -12.51 17.74 2.31
C TYR A 511 -13.48 17.85 3.50
N TYR A 512 -13.29 17.06 4.54
CA TYR A 512 -14.13 17.13 5.74
C TYR A 512 -14.08 18.50 6.41
N ARG A 513 -12.88 19.12 6.52
CA ARG A 513 -12.74 20.51 7.01
C ARG A 513 -13.43 21.51 6.10
N GLY A 514 -13.26 21.36 4.78
CA GLY A 514 -13.92 22.20 3.78
C GLY A 514 -15.43 22.11 3.84
N TYR A 515 -15.98 20.90 4.01
CA TYR A 515 -17.42 20.68 4.16
C TYR A 515 -17.98 21.40 5.40
N MET A 516 -17.29 21.29 6.54
CA MET A 516 -17.67 21.97 7.77
C MET A 516 -17.67 23.49 7.60
N TRP A 517 -16.58 24.02 7.02
CA TRP A 517 -16.48 25.45 6.75
C TRP A 517 -17.59 25.94 5.81
N ALA A 518 -17.94 25.17 4.79
CA ALA A 518 -19.03 25.49 3.88
C ALA A 518 -20.39 25.45 4.59
N LYS A 519 -20.62 24.47 5.48
CA LYS A 519 -21.84 24.34 6.28
C LYS A 519 -22.04 25.55 7.20
N GLU A 520 -21.00 26.06 7.86
CA GLU A 520 -21.05 27.29 8.67
C GLU A 520 -21.48 28.52 7.85
N LYS A 521 -21.27 28.48 6.51
CA LYS A 521 -21.64 29.55 5.59
C LYS A 521 -22.94 29.28 4.82
N GLY A 522 -23.66 28.21 5.14
CA GLY A 522 -24.89 27.82 4.43
C GLY A 522 -24.63 27.30 2.99
N ARG A 523 -23.36 26.90 2.67
CA ARG A 523 -22.94 26.44 1.33
C ARG A 523 -22.56 24.95 1.32
N GLU A 524 -23.14 24.16 2.21
CA GLU A 524 -22.86 22.73 2.33
C GLU A 524 -23.20 21.95 1.05
N ARG A 525 -24.26 22.36 0.33
CA ARG A 525 -24.68 21.74 -0.94
C ARG A 525 -23.62 21.93 -2.03
N ASP A 526 -23.04 23.14 -2.14
CA ASP A 526 -21.99 23.42 -3.12
C ASP A 526 -20.76 22.56 -2.87
N MET A 527 -20.35 22.45 -1.59
CA MET A 527 -19.22 21.63 -1.19
C MET A 527 -19.49 20.11 -1.39
N ALA A 528 -20.74 19.67 -1.17
CA ALA A 528 -21.15 18.29 -1.45
C ALA A 528 -21.01 17.98 -2.95
N ILE A 529 -21.56 18.85 -3.82
CA ILE A 529 -21.47 18.69 -5.29
C ILE A 529 -20.00 18.67 -5.71
N LEU A 530 -19.20 19.63 -5.26
CA LEU A 530 -17.78 19.70 -5.61
C LEU A 530 -17.02 18.44 -5.16
N GLY A 531 -17.26 17.98 -3.93
CA GLY A 531 -16.63 16.78 -3.39
C GLY A 531 -17.00 15.50 -4.14
N ILE A 532 -18.30 15.32 -4.43
CA ILE A 532 -18.79 14.18 -5.20
C ILE A 532 -18.22 14.20 -6.62
N SER A 533 -18.26 15.37 -7.30
CA SER A 533 -17.72 15.50 -8.66
C SER A 533 -16.23 15.19 -8.72
N ALA A 534 -15.43 15.75 -7.81
CA ALA A 534 -14.00 15.48 -7.76
C ALA A 534 -13.69 14.01 -7.43
N ALA A 535 -14.45 13.38 -6.54
CA ALA A 535 -14.29 11.97 -6.22
C ALA A 535 -14.66 11.06 -7.40
N VAL A 536 -15.79 11.31 -8.05
CA VAL A 536 -16.22 10.56 -9.23
C VAL A 536 -15.19 10.70 -10.37
N LEU A 537 -14.72 11.93 -10.63
CA LEU A 537 -13.67 12.14 -11.63
C LEU A 537 -12.39 11.38 -11.28
N SER A 538 -11.92 11.45 -10.03
CA SER A 538 -10.73 10.72 -9.58
C SER A 538 -10.90 9.20 -9.75
N ILE A 539 -12.05 8.64 -9.40
CA ILE A 539 -12.36 7.21 -9.57
C ILE A 539 -12.42 6.84 -11.06
N CYS A 540 -13.20 7.58 -11.87
CA CYS A 540 -13.37 7.28 -13.29
C CYS A 540 -12.05 7.34 -14.04
N ILE A 541 -11.23 8.38 -13.80
CA ILE A 541 -9.94 8.52 -14.47
C ILE A 541 -8.98 7.40 -14.02
N SER A 542 -8.84 7.16 -12.71
CA SER A 542 -7.96 6.11 -12.21
C SER A 542 -8.35 4.72 -12.73
N THR A 543 -9.67 4.43 -12.78
CA THR A 543 -10.19 3.17 -13.30
C THR A 543 -9.96 3.03 -14.82
N ALA A 544 -10.18 4.11 -15.58
CA ALA A 544 -9.93 4.09 -17.03
C ALA A 544 -8.44 3.88 -17.35
N LEU A 545 -7.54 4.57 -16.62
CA LEU A 545 -6.09 4.37 -16.77
C LEU A 545 -5.67 2.94 -16.41
N ALA A 546 -6.29 2.34 -15.39
CA ALA A 546 -6.01 0.95 -15.03
C ALA A 546 -6.53 -0.05 -16.09
N VAL A 547 -7.69 0.23 -16.71
CA VAL A 547 -8.25 -0.59 -17.78
C VAL A 547 -7.41 -0.50 -19.05
N SER A 548 -6.83 0.67 -19.35
CA SER A 548 -6.00 0.84 -20.55
C SER A 548 -4.77 -0.07 -20.57
N GLU A 549 -4.27 -0.50 -19.40
CA GLU A 549 -3.03 -1.27 -19.29
C GLU A 549 -3.13 -2.70 -19.84
N PHE A 550 -4.31 -3.30 -19.79
CA PHE A 550 -4.48 -4.67 -20.28
C PHE A 550 -5.40 -4.80 -21.51
N ILE A 551 -5.93 -3.68 -22.03
CA ILE A 551 -6.71 -3.66 -23.28
C ILE A 551 -5.85 -3.18 -24.46
N LEU A 552 -4.91 -2.28 -24.23
CA LEU A 552 -4.01 -1.71 -25.22
C LEU A 552 -2.64 -2.35 -25.18
#